data_a4a10a89a1ce9c20d92b639891d61f5a
#
_entry.id   a4a10a89a1ce9c20d92b639891d61f5a
#
_cell.length_a   1.000
_cell.length_b   1.000
_cell.length_c   1.000
_cell.angle_alpha   90.00
_cell.angle_beta   90.00
_cell.angle_gamma   90.00
#
_symmetry.space_group_name_H-M   'P 1'
#
loop_
_entity.id
_entity.type
_entity.pdbx_description
1 polymer ?
#
loop_
_entity_poly.entity_id
_entity_poly.type
_entity_poly.pdbx_seq_one_letter_code
_entity_poly.pdbx_strand_id
1 'polypeptide(L)'
;MRRADRAVTDRERILQVIESCECCRVGFSCPEGAYIVPLNFAFVPGSPDRFYFHGAHEGRKAELIRTAPRVGFELDCAHALAAGQTGCSYSYRYQSVIGTGVICEVQEPEEKKRALSAIMAHYEKSRLFTFTDEQ
;
A
#
# COMPACT_ATOMS: atom_id res chain seq x y z
N MET A 1 16.09 4.08 10.54
CA MET A 1 15.07 4.90 11.21
C MET A 1 15.74 5.75 12.31
N ARG A 2 15.47 7.04 12.31
CA ARG A 2 16.11 7.97 13.25
C ARG A 2 15.68 7.74 14.71
N ARG A 3 14.41 7.44 14.93
CA ARG A 3 13.87 7.15 16.26
C ARG A 3 13.70 5.65 16.42
N ALA A 4 14.81 4.95 16.67
CA ALA A 4 14.82 3.50 16.80
C ALA A 4 13.91 2.97 17.91
N ASP A 5 13.64 3.79 18.95
CA ASP A 5 12.71 3.46 20.02
C ASP A 5 11.26 3.32 19.53
N ARG A 6 10.94 3.86 18.35
CA ARG A 6 9.62 3.78 17.73
C ARG A 6 9.53 2.71 16.65
N ALA A 7 10.64 2.01 16.36
CA ALA A 7 10.66 1.01 15.31
C ALA A 7 9.81 -0.19 15.68
N VAL A 8 8.99 -0.66 14.72
CA VAL A 8 8.19 -1.87 14.84
C VAL A 8 8.89 -2.98 14.07
N THR A 9 9.39 -3.98 14.79
CA THR A 9 10.16 -5.07 14.18
C THR A 9 9.41 -6.40 14.20
N ASP A 10 8.33 -6.51 14.98
CA ASP A 10 7.51 -7.71 15.04
C ASP A 10 6.66 -7.84 13.77
N ARG A 11 6.85 -8.94 13.05
CA ARG A 11 6.17 -9.24 11.79
C ARG A 11 4.64 -9.18 11.92
N GLU A 12 4.09 -9.77 12.98
CA GLU A 12 2.63 -9.74 13.19
C GLU A 12 2.12 -8.33 13.38
N ARG A 13 2.88 -7.49 14.08
CA ARG A 13 2.51 -6.10 14.28
C ARG A 13 2.53 -5.33 12.97
N ILE A 14 3.53 -5.56 12.14
CA ILE A 14 3.62 -4.95 10.82
C ILE A 14 2.41 -5.32 9.97
N LEU A 15 2.01 -6.61 9.98
CA LEU A 15 0.84 -7.07 9.25
C LEU A 15 -0.44 -6.40 9.75
N GLN A 16 -0.58 -6.21 11.07
CA GLN A 16 -1.72 -5.52 11.64
C GLN A 16 -1.79 -4.06 11.20
N VAL A 17 -0.65 -3.38 11.14
CA VAL A 17 -0.59 -1.99 10.66
C VAL A 17 -1.05 -1.92 9.21
N ILE A 18 -0.55 -2.80 8.35
CA ILE A 18 -0.94 -2.84 6.94
C ILE A 18 -2.45 -3.09 6.79
N GLU A 19 -3.00 -4.03 7.55
CA GLU A 19 -4.43 -4.34 7.50
C GLU A 19 -5.30 -3.17 7.96
N SER A 20 -4.76 -2.32 8.81
CA SER A 20 -5.50 -1.15 9.31
C SER A 20 -5.43 0.05 8.38
N CYS A 21 -4.61 0.02 7.34
CA CYS A 21 -4.45 1.14 6.42
C CYS A 21 -5.48 1.07 5.29
N GLU A 22 -5.96 2.24 4.87
CA GLU A 22 -6.96 2.35 3.81
C GLU A 22 -6.37 2.65 2.45
N CYS A 23 -5.11 3.08 2.41
CA CYS A 23 -4.48 3.55 1.19
C CYS A 23 -3.00 3.18 1.20
N CYS A 24 -2.50 2.78 0.05
CA CYS A 24 -1.07 2.60 -0.18
C CYS A 24 -0.61 3.63 -1.20
N ARG A 25 0.37 4.45 -0.82
CA ARG A 25 0.95 5.43 -1.71
C ARG A 25 2.17 4.80 -2.38
N VAL A 26 2.15 4.79 -3.71
CA VAL A 26 3.23 4.20 -4.50
C VAL A 26 3.95 5.32 -5.24
N GLY A 27 5.26 5.35 -5.11
CA GLY A 27 6.11 6.35 -5.72
C GLY A 27 6.92 5.75 -6.87
N PHE A 28 6.75 6.33 -8.05
CA PHE A 28 7.49 5.97 -9.27
C PHE A 28 8.61 6.98 -9.48
N SER A 29 9.75 6.50 -9.98
CA SER A 29 10.88 7.35 -10.29
C SER A 29 10.72 7.93 -11.71
N CYS A 30 10.75 9.26 -11.82
CA CYS A 30 10.61 9.98 -13.09
C CYS A 30 11.68 11.04 -13.18
N PRO A 31 12.05 11.48 -14.41
CA PRO A 31 13.05 12.55 -14.58
C PRO A 31 12.69 13.85 -13.88
N GLU A 32 11.40 14.20 -13.83
CA GLU A 32 10.91 15.43 -13.20
C GLU A 32 10.70 15.31 -11.69
N GLY A 33 10.97 14.14 -11.11
CA GLY A 33 10.77 13.87 -9.69
C GLY A 33 9.91 12.63 -9.47
N ALA A 34 9.64 12.29 -8.22
CA ALA A 34 8.80 11.15 -7.92
C ALA A 34 7.34 11.40 -8.30
N TYR A 35 6.72 10.44 -8.97
CA TYR A 35 5.29 10.45 -9.25
C TYR A 35 4.61 9.55 -8.24
N ILE A 36 3.81 10.14 -7.36
CA ILE A 36 3.23 9.44 -6.20
C ILE A 36 1.73 9.32 -6.39
N VAL A 37 1.21 8.10 -6.29
CA VAL A 37 -0.23 7.82 -6.43
C VAL A 37 -0.77 7.08 -5.23
N PRO A 38 -1.92 7.50 -4.68
CA PRO A 38 -2.63 6.74 -3.66
C PRO A 38 -3.47 5.66 -4.33
N LEU A 39 -3.39 4.45 -3.80
CA LEU A 39 -4.07 3.29 -4.39
C LEU A 39 -4.78 2.48 -3.32
N ASN A 40 -5.95 1.97 -3.68
CA ASN A 40 -6.57 0.89 -2.92
C ASN A 40 -5.77 -0.38 -3.14
N PHE A 41 -5.71 -1.23 -2.14
CA PHE A 41 -4.79 -2.35 -2.16
C PHE A 41 -5.31 -3.57 -1.42
N ALA A 42 -4.66 -4.69 -1.65
CA ALA A 42 -4.67 -5.84 -0.76
C ALA A 42 -3.23 -6.27 -0.51
N PHE A 43 -2.99 -6.79 0.67
CA PHE A 43 -1.68 -7.33 1.03
C PHE A 43 -1.81 -8.83 1.30
N VAL A 44 -0.99 -9.61 0.62
CA VAL A 44 -0.93 -11.06 0.79
C VAL A 44 0.46 -11.42 1.30
N PRO A 45 0.58 -11.80 2.57
CA PRO A 45 1.87 -12.21 3.12
C PRO A 45 2.36 -13.49 2.48
N GLY A 46 3.67 -13.63 2.37
CA GLY A 46 4.27 -14.81 1.78
C GLY A 46 5.75 -14.63 1.48
N SER A 47 6.26 -15.45 0.60
CA SER A 47 7.64 -15.37 0.11
C SER A 47 7.63 -15.37 -1.41
N PRO A 48 7.57 -14.21 -2.05
CA PRO A 48 7.60 -12.87 -1.45
C PRO A 48 6.24 -12.40 -0.95
N ASP A 49 6.25 -11.35 -0.11
CA ASP A 49 5.04 -10.61 0.21
C ASP A 49 4.56 -9.87 -1.02
N ARG A 50 3.25 -9.74 -1.18
CA ARG A 50 2.66 -9.10 -2.35
C ARG A 50 1.61 -8.07 -1.96
N PHE A 51 1.67 -6.92 -2.64
CA PHE A 51 0.58 -5.97 -2.67
C PHE A 51 -0.11 -6.09 -4.02
N TYR A 52 -1.43 -6.06 -4.01
CA TYR A 52 -2.23 -6.00 -5.24
C TYR A 52 -2.93 -4.67 -5.31
N PHE A 53 -2.92 -4.08 -6.51
CA PHE A 53 -3.56 -2.80 -6.79
C PHE A 53 -4.46 -2.94 -8.00
N HIS A 54 -5.43 -2.03 -8.08
CA HIS A 54 -6.36 -1.99 -9.21
C HIS A 54 -6.23 -0.62 -9.89
N GLY A 55 -6.27 -0.61 -11.22
CA GLY A 55 -6.16 0.62 -11.98
C GLY A 55 -6.46 0.41 -13.46
N ALA A 56 -6.46 1.51 -14.20
CA ALA A 56 -6.71 1.49 -15.65
C ALA A 56 -5.53 0.90 -16.42
N HIS A 57 -5.83 0.32 -17.58
CA HIS A 57 -4.82 -0.24 -18.47
C HIS A 57 -3.97 0.82 -19.16
N GLU A 58 -4.46 2.05 -19.24
CA GLU A 58 -3.81 3.15 -19.92
C GLU A 58 -3.59 4.30 -18.95
N GLY A 59 -2.71 5.23 -19.35
CA GLY A 59 -2.38 6.40 -18.58
C GLY A 59 -0.96 6.36 -18.05
N ARG A 60 -0.59 7.41 -17.31
CA ARG A 60 0.77 7.59 -16.83
C ARG A 60 1.21 6.45 -15.90
N LYS A 61 0.35 6.02 -15.00
CA LYS A 61 0.68 4.93 -14.07
C LYS A 61 0.97 3.63 -14.84
N ALA A 62 0.13 3.30 -15.80
CA ALA A 62 0.31 2.08 -16.60
C ALA A 62 1.62 2.10 -17.37
N GLU A 63 1.98 3.26 -17.93
CA GLU A 63 3.25 3.42 -18.62
C GLU A 63 4.43 3.28 -17.67
N LEU A 64 4.37 3.87 -16.49
CA LEU A 64 5.44 3.81 -15.50
C LEU A 64 5.64 2.38 -14.97
N ILE A 65 4.58 1.59 -14.85
CA ILE A 65 4.70 0.18 -14.48
C ILE A 65 5.57 -0.56 -15.49
N ARG A 66 5.45 -0.22 -16.77
CA ARG A 66 6.25 -0.86 -17.81
C ARG A 66 7.67 -0.34 -17.89
N THR A 67 7.90 0.95 -17.65
CA THR A 67 9.18 1.62 -17.90
C THR A 67 10.00 1.86 -16.64
N ALA A 68 9.37 1.97 -15.47
CA ALA A 68 10.03 2.25 -14.20
C ALA A 68 9.43 1.38 -13.08
N PRO A 69 9.57 0.06 -13.18
CA PRO A 69 8.86 -0.86 -12.29
C PRO A 69 9.37 -0.91 -10.86
N ARG A 70 10.53 -0.36 -10.57
CA ARG A 70 11.04 -0.32 -9.20
C ARG A 70 10.46 0.88 -8.48
N VAL A 71 9.72 0.62 -7.40
CA VAL A 71 8.93 1.65 -6.71
C VAL A 71 9.21 1.65 -5.21
N GLY A 72 8.92 2.80 -4.60
CA GLY A 72 8.79 2.90 -3.15
C GLY A 72 7.31 2.93 -2.79
N PHE A 73 7.00 2.60 -1.56
CA PHE A 73 5.62 2.69 -1.09
C PHE A 73 5.56 3.09 0.38
N GLU A 74 4.41 3.63 0.77
CA GLU A 74 4.16 4.04 2.15
C GLU A 74 2.67 3.84 2.46
N LEU A 75 2.41 3.32 3.67
CA LEU A 75 1.06 3.23 4.23
C LEU A 75 1.11 3.81 5.64
N ASP A 76 0.03 4.47 6.05
CA ASP A 76 -0.06 4.99 7.40
C ASP A 76 -1.49 4.95 7.93
N CYS A 77 -1.61 4.93 9.25
CA CYS A 77 -2.90 4.86 9.92
C CYS A 77 -2.76 5.33 11.38
N ALA A 78 -3.88 5.31 12.10
CA ALA A 78 -3.95 5.62 13.53
C ALA A 78 -3.42 7.02 13.85
N HIS A 79 -3.74 8.00 13.00
CA HIS A 79 -3.32 9.39 13.19
C HIS A 79 -4.05 10.02 14.36
N ALA A 80 -3.31 10.62 15.29
CA ALA A 80 -3.89 11.30 16.45
C ALA A 80 -2.98 12.38 16.95
N LEU A 81 -3.55 13.56 17.20
CA LEU A 81 -2.82 14.66 17.82
C LEU A 81 -2.63 14.35 19.30
N ALA A 82 -1.37 14.43 19.78
CA ALA A 82 -1.05 14.34 21.19
C ALA A 82 -0.78 15.76 21.68
N ALA A 83 -1.79 16.38 22.32
CA ALA A 83 -1.70 17.75 22.79
C ALA A 83 -0.75 17.86 23.97
N GLY A 84 0.01 18.96 24.00
CA GLY A 84 0.90 19.30 25.12
C GLY A 84 0.53 20.62 25.72
N GLN A 85 1.26 21.04 26.75
CA GLN A 85 1.02 22.30 27.43
C GLN A 85 1.54 23.50 26.65
N THR A 86 2.52 23.28 25.78
CA THR A 86 3.10 24.32 24.91
C THR A 86 3.14 23.82 23.48
N GLY A 87 3.32 24.72 22.52
CA GLY A 87 3.42 24.33 21.12
C GLY A 87 4.51 23.30 20.88
N CYS A 88 5.64 23.43 21.55
CA CYS A 88 6.78 22.51 21.39
C CYS A 88 6.53 21.10 21.96
N SER A 89 5.58 20.98 22.89
CA SER A 89 5.26 19.69 23.51
C SER A 89 4.13 18.95 22.79
N TYR A 90 3.52 19.53 21.77
CA TYR A 90 2.56 18.85 20.94
C TYR A 90 3.27 17.80 20.08
N SER A 91 2.60 16.70 19.85
CA SER A 91 3.10 15.60 19.00
C SER A 91 1.96 15.01 18.20
N TYR A 92 2.30 14.29 17.15
CA TYR A 92 1.33 13.62 16.31
C TYR A 92 1.65 12.12 16.29
N ARG A 93 0.67 11.31 16.67
CA ARG A 93 0.82 9.86 16.69
C ARG A 93 0.38 9.29 15.36
N TYR A 94 1.09 8.27 14.91
CA TYR A 94 0.75 7.53 13.71
C TYR A 94 1.48 6.20 13.69
N GLN A 95 1.04 5.32 12.84
CA GLN A 95 1.74 4.08 12.50
C GLN A 95 1.95 4.07 11.00
N SER A 96 3.13 3.69 10.55
CA SER A 96 3.44 3.68 9.12
C SER A 96 4.32 2.51 8.74
N VAL A 97 4.21 2.10 7.49
CA VAL A 97 5.07 1.10 6.85
C VAL A 97 5.61 1.72 5.58
N ILE A 98 6.92 1.65 5.40
CA ILE A 98 7.62 2.15 4.22
C ILE A 98 8.43 0.99 3.63
N GLY A 99 8.44 0.88 2.33
CA GLY A 99 9.21 -0.17 1.68
C GLY A 99 9.46 0.10 0.22
N THR A 100 10.08 -0.86 -0.42
CA THR A 100 10.36 -0.83 -1.86
C THR A 100 10.00 -2.17 -2.47
N GLY A 101 9.80 -2.16 -3.77
CA GLY A 101 9.50 -3.39 -4.50
C GLY A 101 9.48 -3.19 -5.99
N VAL A 102 9.11 -4.24 -6.69
CA VAL A 102 8.95 -4.23 -8.14
C VAL A 102 7.47 -4.41 -8.43
N ILE A 103 6.91 -3.49 -9.21
CA ILE A 103 5.50 -3.55 -9.60
C ILE A 103 5.40 -4.10 -11.03
N CYS A 104 4.42 -4.94 -11.27
CA CYS A 104 4.17 -5.48 -12.60
C CYS A 104 2.68 -5.72 -12.79
N GLU A 105 2.27 -5.83 -14.04
CA GLU A 105 0.89 -6.12 -14.38
C GLU A 105 0.60 -7.61 -14.21
N VAL A 106 -0.52 -7.93 -13.57
CA VAL A 106 -0.96 -9.32 -13.44
C VAL A 106 -1.56 -9.75 -14.75
N GLN A 107 -1.01 -10.81 -15.35
CA GLN A 107 -1.43 -11.32 -16.67
C GLN A 107 -2.41 -12.47 -16.57
N GLU A 108 -2.27 -13.34 -15.59
CA GLU A 108 -3.02 -14.57 -15.46
C GLU A 108 -4.43 -14.29 -14.91
N PRO A 109 -5.51 -14.73 -15.63
CA PRO A 109 -6.88 -14.39 -15.24
C PRO A 109 -7.29 -14.83 -13.84
N GLU A 110 -6.85 -15.99 -13.39
CA GLU A 110 -7.21 -16.48 -12.06
C GLU A 110 -6.54 -15.65 -10.97
N GLU A 111 -5.29 -15.21 -11.19
CA GLU A 111 -4.63 -14.32 -10.25
C GLU A 111 -5.30 -12.95 -10.23
N LYS A 112 -5.77 -12.44 -11.39
CA LYS A 112 -6.53 -11.19 -11.43
C LYS A 112 -7.78 -11.26 -10.57
N LYS A 113 -8.51 -12.35 -10.63
CA LYS A 113 -9.72 -12.56 -9.83
C LYS A 113 -9.38 -12.61 -8.34
N ARG A 114 -8.34 -13.34 -7.98
CA ARG A 114 -7.90 -13.40 -6.59
C ARG A 114 -7.48 -12.04 -6.06
N ALA A 115 -6.75 -11.28 -6.87
CA ALA A 115 -6.30 -9.93 -6.52
C ALA A 115 -7.48 -8.99 -6.28
N LEU A 116 -8.44 -8.96 -7.20
CA LEU A 116 -9.63 -8.12 -7.05
C LEU A 116 -10.46 -8.52 -5.84
N SER A 117 -10.64 -9.82 -5.62
CA SER A 117 -11.36 -10.32 -4.44
C SER A 117 -10.65 -9.92 -3.16
N ALA A 118 -9.32 -10.01 -3.13
CA ALA A 118 -8.54 -9.63 -1.96
C ALA A 118 -8.63 -8.12 -1.67
N ILE A 119 -8.61 -7.29 -2.72
CA ILE A 119 -8.76 -5.84 -2.56
C ILE A 119 -10.14 -5.52 -1.98
N MET A 120 -11.19 -6.10 -2.54
CA MET A 120 -12.54 -5.86 -2.03
C MET A 120 -12.69 -6.36 -0.59
N ALA A 121 -12.10 -7.52 -0.28
CA ALA A 121 -12.15 -8.07 1.08
C ALA A 121 -11.42 -7.19 2.10
N HIS A 122 -10.40 -6.47 1.70
CA HIS A 122 -9.69 -5.54 2.58
C HIS A 122 -10.62 -4.40 3.05
N TYR A 123 -11.52 -3.93 2.20
CA TYR A 123 -12.41 -2.82 2.50
C TYR A 123 -13.81 -3.27 2.95
N GLU A 124 -14.29 -4.41 2.48
CA GLU A 124 -15.63 -4.93 2.79
C GLU A 124 -15.54 -6.39 3.20
N LYS A 125 -15.12 -6.60 4.44
CA LYS A 125 -14.73 -7.93 4.93
C LYS A 125 -15.88 -8.90 5.14
N SER A 126 -17.11 -8.41 5.18
CA SER A 126 -18.28 -9.27 5.40
C SER A 126 -18.93 -9.77 4.11
N ARG A 127 -18.39 -9.41 2.94
CA ARG A 127 -19.00 -9.73 1.64
C ARG A 127 -18.05 -10.58 0.80
N LEU A 128 -18.65 -11.43 -0.03
CA LEU A 128 -17.96 -12.17 -1.06
C LEU A 128 -18.21 -11.51 -2.41
N PHE A 129 -17.20 -11.46 -3.24
CA PHE A 129 -17.27 -10.85 -4.57
C PHE A 129 -16.91 -11.86 -5.64
N THR A 130 -17.60 -11.80 -6.78
CA THR A 130 -17.32 -12.62 -7.94
C THR A 130 -16.98 -11.72 -9.11
N PHE A 131 -15.89 -12.06 -9.81
CA PHE A 131 -15.41 -11.29 -10.95
C PHE A 131 -15.29 -12.17 -12.18
N THR A 132 -15.57 -11.60 -13.35
CA THR A 132 -15.40 -12.28 -14.64
C THR A 132 -13.97 -12.06 -15.15
N ASP A 133 -13.60 -12.83 -16.19
CA ASP A 133 -12.28 -12.70 -16.80
C ASP A 133 -12.05 -11.33 -17.44
N GLU A 134 -13.13 -10.60 -17.74
CA GLU A 134 -13.06 -9.28 -18.37
C GLU A 134 -12.76 -8.16 -17.36
N GLN A 135 -12.85 -8.44 -16.08
CA GLN A 135 -12.59 -7.50 -14.99
C GLN A 135 -11.16 -7.70 -14.44
#